data_e33317feb5266fbfb5d6e43d4d10767c
#
_entry.id   e33317feb5266fbfb5d6e43d4d10767c
#
_cell.length_a   1.000
_cell.length_b   1.000
_cell.length_c   1.000
_cell.angle_alpha   90.00
_cell.angle_beta   90.00
_cell.angle_gamma   90.00
#
_symmetry.space_group_name_H-M   'P 1'
#
loop_
_entity.id
_entity.type
_entity.pdbx_description
1 polymer ?
#
loop_
_entity_poly.entity_id
_entity_poly.type
_entity_poly.pdbx_seq_one_letter_code
_entity_poly.pdbx_strand_id
1 'polypeptide(L)'
;FDRKIELQAPTASDAEEIITHYLKTKRVSDSVNMEDLTRMMRYNSCAELETILNEAAVRAAFARKTGIDMEDMVSVVLKQQYGAQEDMPRVSDEVIEKGALHEAGHLVVCEALCPGSVGFASLLPSDENRCGGFIHCCKGVSDSQSAIIALGGKAAVETRYVGQVAEGCSDDIACAVNCIREAAAKEGTLGFSLLNVESDSSSNMSESLNARSEAAVQAELERYYGKARALLAQNEAFLKEITEALVMKKT
;
A
#
# COMPACT_ATOMS: atom_id res chain seq x y z
N PHE A 1 -11.22 -7.80 38.34
CA PHE A 1 -11.55 -8.84 37.36
C PHE A 1 -10.55 -9.99 37.53
N ASP A 2 -11.05 -11.21 37.69
CA ASP A 2 -10.20 -12.40 37.91
C ASP A 2 -9.53 -12.94 36.66
N ARG A 3 -9.99 -12.51 35.48
CA ARG A 3 -9.43 -12.85 34.17
C ARG A 3 -9.56 -11.70 33.19
N LYS A 4 -8.48 -11.40 32.46
CA LYS A 4 -8.46 -10.53 31.30
C LYS A 4 -8.26 -11.41 30.06
N ILE A 5 -9.21 -11.36 29.13
CA ILE A 5 -9.10 -12.04 27.84
C ILE A 5 -8.87 -10.95 26.80
N GLU A 6 -7.77 -11.06 26.08
CA GLU A 6 -7.44 -10.18 24.97
C GLU A 6 -7.81 -10.90 23.65
N LEU A 7 -8.68 -10.25 22.86
CA LEU A 7 -9.02 -10.75 21.53
C LEU A 7 -8.10 -10.09 20.52
N GLN A 8 -7.36 -10.92 19.81
CA GLN A 8 -6.49 -10.49 18.71
C GLN A 8 -7.32 -10.31 17.43
N ALA A 9 -6.80 -9.50 16.47
CA ALA A 9 -7.38 -9.45 15.13
C ALA A 9 -7.32 -10.84 14.46
N PRO A 10 -8.31 -11.18 13.60
CA PRO A 10 -8.33 -12.47 12.90
C PRO A 10 -7.05 -12.71 12.10
N THR A 11 -6.58 -13.96 12.10
CA THR A 11 -5.55 -14.41 11.14
C THR A 11 -6.14 -14.47 9.72
N ALA A 12 -5.30 -14.69 8.71
CA ALA A 12 -5.80 -14.84 7.34
C ALA A 12 -6.79 -16.00 7.18
N SER A 13 -6.54 -17.12 7.87
CA SER A 13 -7.42 -18.29 7.85
C SER A 13 -8.75 -17.99 8.57
N ASP A 14 -8.68 -17.30 9.71
CA ASP A 14 -9.88 -16.92 10.45
C ASP A 14 -10.73 -15.93 9.66
N ALA A 15 -10.08 -14.97 8.96
CA ALA A 15 -10.77 -14.00 8.11
C ALA A 15 -11.55 -14.68 6.98
N GLU A 16 -10.98 -15.70 6.32
CA GLU A 16 -11.67 -16.48 5.29
C GLU A 16 -12.92 -17.19 5.85
N GLU A 17 -12.80 -17.83 7.02
CA GLU A 17 -13.92 -18.47 7.68
C GLU A 17 -15.03 -17.47 8.08
N ILE A 18 -14.64 -16.31 8.60
CA ILE A 18 -15.57 -15.23 8.98
C ILE A 18 -16.28 -14.68 7.75
N ILE A 19 -15.54 -14.36 6.68
CA ILE A 19 -16.11 -13.90 5.41
C ILE A 19 -17.11 -14.93 4.87
N THR A 20 -16.70 -16.19 4.82
CA THR A 20 -17.56 -17.28 4.38
C THR A 20 -18.83 -17.38 5.22
N HIS A 21 -18.71 -17.22 6.55
CA HIS A 21 -19.86 -17.23 7.46
C HIS A 21 -20.87 -16.15 7.12
N TYR A 22 -20.42 -14.89 6.96
CA TYR A 22 -21.31 -13.78 6.66
C TYR A 22 -21.90 -13.82 5.24
N LEU A 23 -21.20 -14.43 4.28
CA LEU A 23 -21.69 -14.59 2.91
C LEU A 23 -22.76 -15.70 2.78
N LYS A 24 -22.86 -16.66 3.69
CA LYS A 24 -23.86 -17.75 3.64
C LYS A 24 -25.30 -17.26 3.53
N THR A 25 -25.62 -16.09 4.06
CA THR A 25 -26.96 -15.50 4.04
C THR A 25 -27.18 -14.52 2.90
N LYS A 26 -26.17 -14.31 2.05
CA LYS A 26 -26.17 -13.33 0.97
C LYS A 26 -26.13 -14.03 -0.39
N ARG A 27 -26.69 -13.38 -1.40
CA ARG A 27 -26.51 -13.83 -2.80
C ARG A 27 -25.21 -13.25 -3.32
N VAL A 28 -24.29 -14.12 -3.68
CA VAL A 28 -22.96 -13.78 -4.18
C VAL A 28 -22.84 -14.28 -5.62
N SER A 29 -22.28 -13.47 -6.49
CA SER A 29 -21.97 -13.82 -7.88
C SER A 29 -20.78 -14.78 -7.95
N ASP A 30 -20.73 -15.60 -8.97
CA ASP A 30 -19.59 -16.47 -9.27
C ASP A 30 -18.29 -15.68 -9.61
N SER A 31 -18.41 -14.37 -9.85
CA SER A 31 -17.26 -13.49 -10.07
C SER A 31 -16.44 -13.19 -8.81
N VAL A 32 -16.96 -13.50 -7.62
CA VAL A 32 -16.27 -13.24 -6.36
C VAL A 32 -15.24 -14.33 -6.10
N ASN A 33 -13.97 -13.96 -6.17
CA ASN A 33 -12.85 -14.80 -5.80
C ASN A 33 -12.58 -14.67 -4.30
N MET A 34 -12.76 -15.76 -3.54
CA MET A 34 -12.59 -15.76 -2.08
C MET A 34 -11.14 -15.52 -1.64
N GLU A 35 -10.17 -15.97 -2.40
CA GLU A 35 -8.75 -15.74 -2.09
C GLU A 35 -8.41 -14.24 -2.20
N ASP A 36 -8.83 -13.61 -3.29
CA ASP A 36 -8.61 -12.18 -3.52
C ASP A 36 -9.38 -11.33 -2.48
N LEU A 37 -10.62 -11.72 -2.19
CA LEU A 37 -11.44 -11.04 -1.18
C LEU A 37 -10.79 -11.14 0.21
N THR A 38 -10.36 -12.33 0.62
CA THR A 38 -9.67 -12.53 1.89
C THR A 38 -8.36 -11.75 1.95
N ARG A 39 -7.64 -11.65 0.85
CA ARG A 39 -6.40 -10.88 0.74
C ARG A 39 -6.66 -9.38 0.93
N MET A 40 -7.68 -8.83 0.27
CA MET A 40 -8.07 -7.43 0.40
C MET A 40 -8.56 -7.05 1.80
N MET A 41 -9.26 -7.97 2.47
CA MET A 41 -9.90 -7.73 3.77
C MET A 41 -9.03 -8.17 4.95
N ARG A 42 -7.75 -8.44 4.73
CA ARG A 42 -6.81 -8.86 5.77
C ARG A 42 -6.63 -7.78 6.82
N TYR A 43 -6.40 -8.21 8.06
CA TYR A 43 -6.22 -7.34 9.25
C TYR A 43 -7.47 -6.58 9.72
N ASN A 44 -8.62 -6.77 9.09
CA ASN A 44 -9.88 -6.22 9.60
C ASN A 44 -10.38 -7.02 10.80
N SER A 45 -10.99 -6.33 11.75
CA SER A 45 -11.75 -6.96 12.83
C SER A 45 -13.00 -7.67 12.29
N CYS A 46 -13.59 -8.58 13.07
CA CYS A 46 -14.85 -9.24 12.69
C CYS A 46 -15.96 -8.24 12.37
N ALA A 47 -16.04 -7.13 13.12
CA ALA A 47 -17.05 -6.09 12.92
C ALA A 47 -16.84 -5.32 11.60
N GLU A 48 -15.59 -5.02 11.24
CA GLU A 48 -15.25 -4.39 9.96
C GLU A 48 -15.55 -5.32 8.79
N LEU A 49 -15.20 -6.62 8.89
CA LEU A 49 -15.53 -7.63 7.89
C LEU A 49 -17.06 -7.70 7.68
N GLU A 50 -17.85 -7.76 8.76
CA GLU A 50 -19.31 -7.76 8.67
C GLU A 50 -19.83 -6.49 8.00
N THR A 51 -19.33 -5.33 8.39
CA THR A 51 -19.74 -4.04 7.84
C THR A 51 -19.47 -3.98 6.33
N ILE A 52 -18.27 -4.33 5.89
CA ILE A 52 -17.91 -4.32 4.47
C ILE A 52 -18.85 -5.24 3.66
N LEU A 53 -19.09 -6.45 4.15
CA LEU A 53 -19.95 -7.43 3.45
C LEU A 53 -21.43 -7.00 3.42
N ASN A 54 -21.89 -6.32 4.44
CA ASN A 54 -23.25 -5.77 4.48
C ASN A 54 -23.39 -4.56 3.53
N GLU A 55 -22.43 -3.64 3.53
CA GLU A 55 -22.42 -2.49 2.62
C GLU A 55 -22.32 -2.94 1.15
N ALA A 56 -21.52 -3.97 0.83
CA ALA A 56 -21.46 -4.54 -0.52
C ALA A 56 -22.83 -5.11 -0.93
N ALA A 57 -23.57 -5.76 -0.02
CA ALA A 57 -24.91 -6.24 -0.29
C ALA A 57 -25.90 -5.09 -0.53
N VAL A 58 -25.80 -4.02 0.24
CA VAL A 58 -26.61 -2.80 0.05
C VAL A 58 -26.31 -2.17 -1.30
N ARG A 59 -25.02 -2.02 -1.68
CA ARG A 59 -24.61 -1.49 -2.98
C ARG A 59 -25.17 -2.30 -4.14
N ALA A 60 -25.03 -3.63 -4.11
CA ALA A 60 -25.58 -4.52 -5.12
C ALA A 60 -27.11 -4.38 -5.26
N ALA A 61 -27.81 -4.25 -4.12
CA ALA A 61 -29.26 -4.06 -4.09
C ALA A 61 -29.67 -2.71 -4.70
N PHE A 62 -28.97 -1.61 -4.39
CA PHE A 62 -29.22 -0.31 -5.01
C PHE A 62 -28.98 -0.34 -6.53
N ALA A 63 -27.93 -1.04 -6.98
CA ALA A 63 -27.64 -1.26 -8.39
C ALA A 63 -28.59 -2.27 -9.06
N ARG A 64 -29.57 -2.85 -8.32
CA ARG A 64 -30.52 -3.87 -8.78
C ARG A 64 -29.85 -5.12 -9.36
N LYS A 65 -28.65 -5.45 -8.87
CA LYS A 65 -27.94 -6.69 -9.23
C LYS A 65 -28.62 -7.91 -8.57
N THR A 66 -28.45 -9.07 -9.16
CA THR A 66 -28.98 -10.34 -8.63
C THR A 66 -28.16 -10.91 -7.48
N GLY A 67 -26.92 -10.45 -7.31
CA GLY A 67 -25.98 -10.82 -6.27
C GLY A 67 -24.84 -9.84 -6.17
N ILE A 68 -24.08 -9.93 -5.10
CA ILE A 68 -22.89 -9.13 -4.85
C ILE A 68 -21.78 -9.62 -5.79
N ASP A 69 -21.15 -8.74 -6.53
CA ASP A 69 -19.98 -9.08 -7.35
C ASP A 69 -18.67 -8.53 -6.75
N MET A 70 -17.56 -8.83 -7.40
CA MET A 70 -16.24 -8.40 -6.91
C MET A 70 -16.08 -6.89 -6.94
N GLU A 71 -16.70 -6.20 -7.91
CA GLU A 71 -16.68 -4.74 -8.01
C GLU A 71 -17.36 -4.07 -6.80
N ASP A 72 -18.50 -4.63 -6.34
CA ASP A 72 -19.18 -4.13 -5.14
C ASP A 72 -18.29 -4.27 -3.90
N MET A 73 -17.60 -5.42 -3.77
CA MET A 73 -16.67 -5.68 -2.66
C MET A 73 -15.50 -4.71 -2.68
N VAL A 74 -14.83 -4.56 -3.82
CA VAL A 74 -13.69 -3.64 -4.00
C VAL A 74 -14.10 -2.21 -3.68
N SER A 75 -15.22 -1.73 -4.22
CA SER A 75 -15.68 -0.37 -4.01
C SER A 75 -15.93 -0.06 -2.53
N VAL A 76 -16.52 -1.01 -1.79
CA VAL A 76 -16.75 -0.82 -0.35
C VAL A 76 -15.46 -0.87 0.46
N VAL A 77 -14.54 -1.79 0.14
CA VAL A 77 -13.21 -1.85 0.78
C VAL A 77 -12.48 -0.53 0.59
N LEU A 78 -12.44 0.00 -0.64
CA LEU A 78 -11.81 1.28 -0.96
C LEU A 78 -12.39 2.43 -0.15
N LYS A 79 -13.71 2.49 -0.05
CA LYS A 79 -14.42 3.53 0.70
C LYS A 79 -14.21 3.42 2.22
N GLN A 80 -14.35 2.22 2.77
CA GLN A 80 -14.30 1.99 4.22
C GLN A 80 -12.88 2.08 4.80
N GLN A 81 -11.89 1.56 4.09
CA GLN A 81 -10.52 1.49 4.58
C GLN A 81 -9.67 2.70 4.19
N TYR A 82 -9.99 3.33 3.06
CA TYR A 82 -9.15 4.38 2.47
C TYR A 82 -9.89 5.70 2.28
N GLY A 83 -11.19 5.76 2.59
CA GLY A 83 -11.97 6.96 2.30
C GLY A 83 -11.94 7.32 0.80
N ALA A 84 -11.73 6.34 -0.08
CA ALA A 84 -11.58 6.60 -1.51
C ALA A 84 -12.88 7.13 -2.10
N GLN A 85 -12.75 8.10 -3.01
CA GLN A 85 -13.88 8.65 -3.75
C GLN A 85 -14.40 7.61 -4.75
N GLU A 86 -15.70 7.64 -5.05
CA GLU A 86 -16.29 6.69 -6.01
C GLU A 86 -15.89 7.00 -7.45
N ASP A 87 -15.62 8.27 -7.75
CA ASP A 87 -15.29 8.74 -9.08
C ASP A 87 -13.92 9.42 -9.15
N MET A 88 -13.25 9.22 -10.27
CA MET A 88 -12.03 9.97 -10.59
C MET A 88 -12.38 11.42 -10.91
N PRO A 89 -11.63 12.41 -10.37
CA PRO A 89 -11.74 13.78 -10.81
C PRO A 89 -11.42 13.87 -12.32
N ARG A 90 -11.98 14.86 -13.00
CA ARG A 90 -11.66 15.11 -14.42
C ARG A 90 -10.25 15.66 -14.52
N VAL A 91 -9.31 14.81 -14.85
CA VAL A 91 -7.90 15.13 -15.11
C VAL A 91 -7.53 14.67 -16.52
N SER A 92 -6.41 15.16 -17.05
CA SER A 92 -5.94 14.77 -18.38
C SER A 92 -5.48 13.30 -18.39
N ASP A 93 -5.51 12.67 -19.57
CA ASP A 93 -5.04 11.29 -19.73
C ASP A 93 -3.56 11.14 -19.34
N GLU A 94 -2.74 12.18 -19.57
CA GLU A 94 -1.34 12.20 -19.15
C GLU A 94 -1.18 12.12 -17.63
N VAL A 95 -2.02 12.81 -16.87
CA VAL A 95 -2.01 12.74 -15.40
C VAL A 95 -2.44 11.36 -14.93
N ILE A 96 -3.45 10.77 -15.56
CA ILE A 96 -3.88 9.40 -15.27
C ILE A 96 -2.76 8.39 -15.56
N GLU A 97 -2.10 8.51 -16.72
CA GLU A 97 -1.00 7.61 -17.10
C GLU A 97 0.19 7.73 -16.14
N LYS A 98 0.59 8.95 -15.76
CA LYS A 98 1.66 9.17 -14.78
C LYS A 98 1.31 8.62 -13.40
N GLY A 99 0.07 8.85 -12.94
CA GLY A 99 -0.43 8.27 -11.69
C GLY A 99 -0.43 6.74 -11.72
N ALA A 100 -0.94 6.14 -12.80
CA ALA A 100 -0.94 4.70 -12.99
C ALA A 100 0.47 4.10 -13.00
N LEU A 101 1.41 4.75 -13.65
CA LEU A 101 2.82 4.34 -13.67
C LEU A 101 3.45 4.45 -12.27
N HIS A 102 3.10 5.49 -11.51
CA HIS A 102 3.54 5.69 -10.14
C HIS A 102 3.08 4.55 -9.24
N GLU A 103 1.78 4.27 -9.19
CA GLU A 103 1.23 3.19 -8.37
C GLU A 103 1.72 1.80 -8.83
N ALA A 104 1.83 1.59 -10.16
CA ALA A 104 2.44 0.38 -10.69
C ALA A 104 3.90 0.22 -10.26
N GLY A 105 4.64 1.33 -10.12
CA GLY A 105 6.01 1.33 -9.62
C GLY A 105 6.10 0.79 -8.18
N HIS A 106 5.25 1.27 -7.29
CA HIS A 106 5.16 0.74 -5.92
C HIS A 106 4.78 -0.75 -5.91
N LEU A 107 3.75 -1.13 -6.70
CA LEU A 107 3.26 -2.51 -6.79
C LEU A 107 4.36 -3.46 -7.25
N VAL A 108 5.02 -3.16 -8.36
CA VAL A 108 6.05 -4.04 -8.95
C VAL A 108 7.24 -4.20 -8.00
N VAL A 109 7.68 -3.13 -7.35
CA VAL A 109 8.76 -3.20 -6.36
C VAL A 109 8.32 -4.03 -5.15
N CYS A 110 7.08 -3.87 -4.69
CA CYS A 110 6.52 -4.63 -3.58
C CYS A 110 6.47 -6.13 -3.89
N GLU A 111 5.92 -6.52 -5.04
CA GLU A 111 5.84 -7.92 -5.47
C GLU A 111 7.22 -8.54 -5.74
N ALA A 112 8.17 -7.77 -6.27
CA ALA A 112 9.53 -8.25 -6.49
C ALA A 112 10.30 -8.50 -5.18
N LEU A 113 10.02 -7.74 -4.12
CA LEU A 113 10.63 -7.91 -2.81
C LEU A 113 9.88 -8.93 -1.93
N CYS A 114 8.57 -8.97 -2.03
CA CYS A 114 7.68 -9.75 -1.19
C CYS A 114 6.53 -10.33 -2.03
N PRO A 115 6.76 -11.42 -2.77
CA PRO A 115 5.76 -12.00 -3.66
C PRO A 115 4.43 -12.33 -2.97
N GLY A 116 3.32 -11.95 -3.59
CA GLY A 116 1.96 -12.13 -3.07
C GLY A 116 1.66 -11.22 -1.88
N SER A 117 2.32 -10.07 -1.76
CA SER A 117 2.09 -9.09 -0.69
C SER A 117 1.11 -7.99 -1.09
N VAL A 118 0.91 -7.73 -2.36
CA VAL A 118 -0.06 -6.72 -2.81
C VAL A 118 -1.45 -7.33 -2.85
N GLY A 119 -2.39 -6.70 -2.19
CA GLY A 119 -3.81 -7.03 -2.25
C GLY A 119 -4.48 -6.40 -3.47
N PHE A 120 -4.30 -5.11 -3.64
CA PHE A 120 -4.78 -4.34 -4.79
C PHE A 120 -4.04 -2.99 -4.91
N ALA A 121 -4.22 -2.33 -6.05
CA ALA A 121 -3.79 -0.95 -6.27
C ALA A 121 -4.97 -0.13 -6.80
N SER A 122 -5.00 1.18 -6.53
CA SER A 122 -6.08 2.06 -6.96
C SER A 122 -5.55 3.44 -7.36
N LEU A 123 -6.17 4.04 -8.39
CA LEU A 123 -5.97 5.43 -8.78
C LEU A 123 -7.04 6.36 -8.20
N LEU A 124 -8.01 5.82 -7.46
CA LEU A 124 -9.05 6.64 -6.86
C LEU A 124 -8.44 7.49 -5.75
N PRO A 125 -8.67 8.82 -5.76
CA PRO A 125 -8.14 9.67 -4.72
C PRO A 125 -8.78 9.37 -3.36
N SER A 126 -7.98 9.49 -2.32
CA SER A 126 -8.44 9.39 -0.93
C SER A 126 -8.29 10.74 -0.25
N ASP A 127 -9.41 11.30 0.21
CA ASP A 127 -9.42 12.55 0.96
C ASP A 127 -8.74 12.40 2.33
N GLU A 128 -8.87 11.22 2.96
CA GLU A 128 -8.27 10.93 4.26
C GLU A 128 -6.75 10.85 4.18
N ASN A 129 -6.24 10.20 3.15
CA ASN A 129 -4.81 10.00 2.96
C ASN A 129 -4.16 11.08 2.09
N ARG A 130 -4.95 12.01 1.50
CA ARG A 130 -4.48 13.08 0.61
C ARG A 130 -3.62 12.56 -0.56
N CYS A 131 -3.87 11.34 -1.02
CA CYS A 131 -3.15 10.73 -2.12
C CYS A 131 -4.04 10.62 -3.37
N GLY A 132 -3.40 10.65 -4.54
CA GLY A 132 -4.06 10.51 -5.84
C GLY A 132 -4.12 9.06 -6.32
N GLY A 133 -3.67 8.12 -5.51
CA GLY A 133 -3.65 6.69 -5.75
C GLY A 133 -2.96 6.01 -4.57
N PHE A 134 -3.01 4.69 -4.50
CA PHE A 134 -2.34 3.91 -3.44
C PHE A 134 -2.29 2.42 -3.76
N ILE A 135 -1.40 1.71 -3.08
CA ILE A 135 -1.38 0.25 -3.04
C ILE A 135 -1.74 -0.26 -1.64
N HIS A 136 -2.44 -1.38 -1.59
CA HIS A 136 -2.72 -2.10 -0.35
C HIS A 136 -1.78 -3.28 -0.20
N CYS A 137 -0.93 -3.27 0.84
CA CYS A 137 -0.04 -4.38 1.18
C CYS A 137 -0.68 -5.27 2.24
N CYS A 138 -0.86 -6.55 1.94
CA CYS A 138 -1.50 -7.54 2.80
C CYS A 138 -0.52 -8.45 3.58
N LYS A 139 0.78 -8.17 3.50
CA LYS A 139 1.83 -8.82 4.32
C LYS A 139 2.73 -7.75 4.93
N GLY A 140 3.19 -8.01 6.14
CA GLY A 140 4.20 -7.17 6.76
C GLY A 140 5.51 -7.21 5.96
N VAL A 141 6.09 -6.05 5.73
CA VAL A 141 7.39 -5.84 5.13
C VAL A 141 8.34 -5.20 6.13
N SER A 142 9.64 -5.42 6.00
CA SER A 142 10.61 -4.75 6.88
C SER A 142 10.71 -3.26 6.55
N ASP A 143 11.20 -2.45 7.49
CA ASP A 143 11.42 -1.01 7.28
C ASP A 143 12.27 -0.72 6.04
N SER A 144 13.32 -1.53 5.82
CA SER A 144 14.16 -1.43 4.62
C SER A 144 13.41 -1.74 3.33
N GLN A 145 12.50 -2.72 3.33
CA GLN A 145 11.65 -3.04 2.18
C GLN A 145 10.63 -1.93 1.95
N SER A 146 10.01 -1.43 3.02
CA SER A 146 9.07 -0.31 2.96
C SER A 146 9.70 0.93 2.32
N ALA A 147 10.93 1.27 2.70
CA ALA A 147 11.66 2.37 2.10
C ALA A 147 11.91 2.19 0.58
N ILE A 148 12.26 0.97 0.15
CA ILE A 148 12.48 0.68 -1.27
C ILE A 148 11.16 0.73 -2.05
N ILE A 149 10.08 0.20 -1.48
CA ILE A 149 8.74 0.22 -2.06
C ILE A 149 8.26 1.66 -2.21
N ALA A 150 8.40 2.49 -1.18
CA ALA A 150 8.03 3.90 -1.22
C ALA A 150 8.75 4.68 -2.33
N LEU A 151 9.97 4.31 -2.69
CA LEU A 151 10.71 4.94 -3.79
C LEU A 151 10.32 4.39 -5.18
N GLY A 152 9.50 3.33 -5.24
CA GLY A 152 9.13 2.65 -6.48
C GLY A 152 8.36 3.54 -7.45
N GLY A 153 7.38 4.30 -6.96
CA GLY A 153 6.58 5.20 -7.78
C GLY A 153 7.41 6.28 -8.47
N LYS A 154 8.23 6.99 -7.69
CA LYS A 154 9.18 7.98 -8.21
C LYS A 154 10.12 7.37 -9.25
N ALA A 155 10.69 6.22 -8.95
CA ALA A 155 11.65 5.54 -9.83
C ALA A 155 11.00 5.13 -11.17
N ALA A 156 9.74 4.67 -11.17
CA ALA A 156 9.00 4.32 -12.37
C ALA A 156 8.76 5.53 -13.27
N VAL A 157 8.25 6.63 -12.71
CA VAL A 157 7.96 7.85 -13.45
C VAL A 157 9.23 8.46 -14.04
N GLU A 158 10.31 8.62 -13.27
CA GLU A 158 11.56 9.22 -13.74
C GLU A 158 12.33 8.33 -14.73
N THR A 159 12.13 7.02 -14.68
CA THR A 159 12.71 6.11 -15.69
C THR A 159 11.99 6.24 -17.03
N ARG A 160 10.67 6.40 -17.02
CA ARG A 160 9.84 6.51 -18.24
C ARG A 160 9.92 7.92 -18.85
N TYR A 161 9.88 8.95 -18.01
CA TYR A 161 9.88 10.36 -18.41
C TYR A 161 11.24 11.00 -18.08
N VAL A 162 12.27 10.60 -18.79
CA VAL A 162 13.65 11.05 -18.57
C VAL A 162 13.75 12.57 -18.59
N GLY A 163 14.35 13.15 -17.56
CA GLY A 163 14.53 14.60 -17.41
C GLY A 163 13.33 15.35 -16.80
N GLN A 164 12.24 14.65 -16.48
CA GLN A 164 11.15 15.20 -15.70
C GLN A 164 11.28 14.75 -14.24
N VAL A 165 10.99 15.66 -13.32
CA VAL A 165 10.88 15.32 -11.89
C VAL A 165 9.48 14.77 -11.65
N ALA A 166 9.39 13.63 -10.97
CA ALA A 166 8.11 13.09 -10.55
C ALA A 166 7.48 14.02 -9.50
N GLU A 167 6.32 14.57 -9.81
CA GLU A 167 5.53 15.38 -8.88
C GLU A 167 4.73 14.47 -7.94
N GLY A 168 4.39 14.96 -6.75
CA GLY A 168 3.56 14.23 -5.78
C GLY A 168 4.28 13.16 -4.95
N CYS A 169 5.60 13.02 -5.08
CA CYS A 169 6.39 11.99 -4.37
C CYS A 169 6.90 12.44 -2.98
N SER A 170 6.45 13.58 -2.45
CA SER A 170 6.94 14.11 -1.17
C SER A 170 6.68 13.17 -0.01
N ASP A 171 5.50 12.58 0.04
CA ASP A 171 5.08 11.69 1.12
C ASP A 171 5.79 10.34 1.03
N ASP A 172 6.02 9.83 -0.17
CA ASP A 172 6.81 8.62 -0.41
C ASP A 172 8.26 8.79 0.04
N ILE A 173 8.87 9.94 -0.30
CA ILE A 173 10.23 10.25 0.13
C ILE A 173 10.29 10.38 1.65
N ALA A 174 9.31 11.07 2.26
CA ALA A 174 9.22 11.19 3.71
C ALA A 174 9.03 9.81 4.38
N CYS A 175 8.19 8.96 3.82
CA CYS A 175 8.02 7.57 4.26
C CYS A 175 9.35 6.80 4.19
N ALA A 176 10.03 6.85 3.05
CA ALA A 176 11.32 6.17 2.88
C ALA A 176 12.38 6.65 3.89
N VAL A 177 12.49 7.97 4.10
CA VAL A 177 13.41 8.57 5.08
C VAL A 177 13.07 8.11 6.50
N ASN A 178 11.80 8.11 6.87
CA ASN A 178 11.35 7.66 8.19
C ASN A 178 11.64 6.17 8.41
N CYS A 179 11.35 5.31 7.44
CA CYS A 179 11.68 3.88 7.51
C CYS A 179 13.20 3.64 7.68
N ILE A 180 14.05 4.41 6.97
CA ILE A 180 15.51 4.31 7.10
C ILE A 180 15.94 4.75 8.51
N ARG A 181 15.40 5.85 9.03
CA ARG A 181 15.70 6.33 10.38
C ARG A 181 15.25 5.34 11.46
N GLU A 182 14.07 4.76 11.32
CA GLU A 182 13.57 3.75 12.23
C GLU A 182 14.42 2.48 12.22
N ALA A 183 14.81 1.99 11.04
CA ALA A 183 15.71 0.86 10.92
C ALA A 183 17.08 1.16 11.57
N ALA A 184 17.61 2.36 11.41
CA ALA A 184 18.85 2.77 12.06
C ALA A 184 18.70 2.82 13.59
N ALA A 185 17.58 3.37 14.08
CA ALA A 185 17.31 3.52 15.51
C ALA A 185 17.01 2.20 16.21
N LYS A 186 16.14 1.37 15.62
CA LYS A 186 15.66 0.12 16.25
C LYS A 186 16.61 -1.06 16.04
N GLU A 187 17.16 -1.17 14.84
CA GLU A 187 17.97 -2.33 14.43
C GLU A 187 19.48 -2.05 14.50
N GLY A 188 19.88 -0.83 14.82
CA GLY A 188 21.29 -0.44 14.88
C GLY A 188 21.99 -0.55 13.53
N THR A 189 21.28 -0.30 12.43
CA THR A 189 21.84 -0.33 11.07
C THR A 189 22.68 0.92 10.76
N LEU A 190 23.26 1.00 9.57
CA LEU A 190 24.01 2.17 9.07
C LEU A 190 25.23 2.57 9.91
N GLY A 191 25.85 1.62 10.61
CA GLY A 191 27.02 1.87 11.45
C GLY A 191 26.70 2.44 12.85
N PHE A 192 25.43 2.45 13.24
CA PHE A 192 24.95 2.85 14.56
C PHE A 192 24.65 1.66 15.50
N SER A 193 25.08 0.45 15.16
CA SER A 193 24.74 -0.83 15.79
C SER A 193 24.88 -0.91 17.33
N LEU A 194 25.64 -0.01 17.92
CA LEU A 194 25.82 0.08 19.40
C LEU A 194 25.24 1.36 20.00
N LEU A 195 24.64 2.22 19.17
CA LEU A 195 24.00 3.45 19.60
C LEU A 195 22.51 3.28 19.40
N ASN A 196 21.79 3.02 20.48
CA ASN A 196 20.32 3.10 20.44
C ASN A 196 19.94 4.59 20.31
N VAL A 197 19.76 5.01 19.05
CA VAL A 197 19.35 6.37 18.73
C VAL A 197 17.82 6.39 18.77
N GLU A 198 17.25 6.43 19.97
CA GLU A 198 15.81 6.56 20.13
C GLU A 198 15.32 7.83 19.43
N SER A 199 14.29 7.69 18.62
CA SER A 199 13.72 8.72 17.76
C SER A 199 13.18 9.96 18.52
N ASP A 200 12.97 9.86 19.83
CA ASP A 200 12.40 10.93 20.65
C ASP A 200 13.44 11.89 21.26
N SER A 201 14.72 11.67 21.07
CA SER A 201 15.75 12.48 21.72
C SER A 201 16.61 13.32 20.75
N SER A 202 16.01 13.86 19.69
CA SER A 202 16.67 14.82 18.80
C SER A 202 17.27 16.04 19.54
N SER A 203 16.82 16.30 20.77
CA SER A 203 17.34 17.37 21.61
C SER A 203 18.67 17.07 22.31
N ASN A 204 19.12 15.81 22.33
CA ASN A 204 20.31 15.39 23.08
C ASN A 204 21.46 14.85 22.21
N MET A 205 21.28 14.77 20.91
CA MET A 205 22.37 14.34 20.02
C MET A 205 23.32 15.49 19.72
N SER A 206 24.62 15.20 19.72
CA SER A 206 25.60 16.21 19.29
C SER A 206 25.42 16.55 17.80
N GLU A 207 25.76 17.79 17.41
CA GLU A 207 25.70 18.22 15.99
C GLU A 207 26.49 17.27 15.08
N SER A 208 27.63 16.78 15.53
CA SER A 208 28.47 15.82 14.78
C SER A 208 27.75 14.48 14.57
N LEU A 209 27.01 13.98 15.56
CA LEU A 209 26.26 12.74 15.43
C LEU A 209 25.05 12.91 14.52
N ASN A 210 24.35 14.04 14.62
CA ASN A 210 23.23 14.39 13.72
C ASN A 210 23.71 14.47 12.27
N ALA A 211 24.81 15.18 12.00
CA ALA A 211 25.35 15.29 10.64
C ALA A 211 25.75 13.92 10.06
N ARG A 212 26.34 13.03 10.88
CA ARG A 212 26.66 11.66 10.44
C ARG A 212 25.41 10.84 10.19
N SER A 213 24.37 10.97 11.00
CA SER A 213 23.09 10.29 10.81
C SER A 213 22.43 10.73 9.52
N GLU A 214 22.35 12.04 9.27
CA GLU A 214 21.76 12.57 8.04
C GLU A 214 22.54 12.13 6.79
N ALA A 215 23.85 12.14 6.82
CA ALA A 215 24.67 11.66 5.71
C ALA A 215 24.47 10.15 5.45
N ALA A 216 24.33 9.34 6.49
CA ALA A 216 24.05 7.92 6.37
C ALA A 216 22.65 7.65 5.80
N VAL A 217 21.64 8.40 6.25
CA VAL A 217 20.27 8.33 5.72
C VAL A 217 20.23 8.68 4.24
N GLN A 218 20.93 9.76 3.84
CA GLN A 218 20.99 10.18 2.44
C GLN A 218 21.67 9.12 1.56
N ALA A 219 22.79 8.57 2.00
CA ALA A 219 23.48 7.52 1.24
C ALA A 219 22.62 6.26 1.08
N GLU A 220 21.87 5.89 2.11
CA GLU A 220 20.98 4.74 2.08
C GLU A 220 19.76 4.99 1.19
N LEU A 221 19.22 6.21 1.21
CA LEU A 221 18.12 6.62 0.33
C LEU A 221 18.53 6.50 -1.15
N GLU A 222 19.72 6.96 -1.50
CA GLU A 222 20.27 6.83 -2.87
C GLU A 222 20.47 5.35 -3.26
N ARG A 223 20.95 4.55 -2.34
CA ARG A 223 21.13 3.10 -2.54
C ARG A 223 19.79 2.40 -2.77
N TYR A 224 18.76 2.71 -1.98
CA TYR A 224 17.42 2.13 -2.10
C TYR A 224 16.71 2.59 -3.37
N TYR A 225 16.89 3.86 -3.74
CA TYR A 225 16.39 4.36 -5.02
C TYR A 225 17.03 3.63 -6.21
N GLY A 226 18.35 3.43 -6.19
CA GLY A 226 19.05 2.61 -7.19
C GLY A 226 18.52 1.17 -7.26
N LYS A 227 18.21 0.56 -6.09
CA LYS A 227 17.62 -0.79 -6.02
C LYS A 227 16.21 -0.82 -6.59
N ALA A 228 15.36 0.15 -6.27
CA ALA A 228 14.01 0.26 -6.86
C ALA A 228 14.09 0.35 -8.40
N ARG A 229 14.96 1.20 -8.94
CA ARG A 229 15.16 1.30 -10.39
C ARG A 229 15.62 -0.02 -11.03
N ALA A 230 16.54 -0.73 -10.38
CA ALA A 230 17.01 -2.02 -10.87
C ALA A 230 15.89 -3.09 -10.89
N LEU A 231 15.05 -3.13 -9.84
CA LEU A 231 13.90 -4.04 -9.79
C LEU A 231 12.88 -3.72 -10.87
N LEU A 232 12.58 -2.44 -11.12
CA LEU A 232 11.68 -2.02 -12.19
C LEU A 232 12.21 -2.39 -13.57
N ALA A 233 13.51 -2.20 -13.82
CA ALA A 233 14.13 -2.59 -15.09
C ALA A 233 14.08 -4.10 -15.32
N GLN A 234 14.25 -4.91 -14.28
CA GLN A 234 14.13 -6.37 -14.37
C GLN A 234 12.70 -6.85 -14.62
N ASN A 235 11.69 -6.03 -14.28
CA ASN A 235 10.26 -6.35 -14.37
C ASN A 235 9.51 -5.39 -15.31
N GLU A 236 10.16 -4.85 -16.35
CA GLU A 236 9.60 -3.84 -17.24
C GLU A 236 8.29 -4.28 -17.91
N ALA A 237 8.20 -5.54 -18.34
CA ALA A 237 6.98 -6.08 -18.95
C ALA A 237 5.81 -6.09 -17.98
N PHE A 238 6.05 -6.48 -16.73
CA PHE A 238 5.03 -6.48 -15.67
C PHE A 238 4.62 -5.05 -15.28
N LEU A 239 5.58 -4.12 -15.16
CA LEU A 239 5.30 -2.71 -14.93
C LEU A 239 4.36 -2.13 -15.99
N LYS A 240 4.62 -2.43 -17.26
CA LYS A 240 3.78 -1.99 -18.38
C LYS A 240 2.37 -2.56 -18.27
N GLU A 241 2.25 -3.87 -18.06
CA GLU A 241 0.95 -4.55 -17.94
C GLU A 241 0.09 -3.97 -16.80
N ILE A 242 0.68 -3.78 -15.62
CA ILE A 242 -0.02 -3.19 -14.48
C ILE A 242 -0.41 -1.73 -14.75
N THR A 243 0.48 -0.94 -15.36
CA THR A 243 0.17 0.44 -15.72
C THR A 243 -1.03 0.52 -16.66
N GLU A 244 -1.05 -0.30 -17.72
CA GLU A 244 -2.17 -0.36 -18.67
C GLU A 244 -3.47 -0.82 -18.00
N ALA A 245 -3.39 -1.81 -17.10
CA ALA A 245 -4.55 -2.27 -16.34
C ALA A 245 -5.12 -1.17 -15.43
N LEU A 246 -4.28 -0.43 -14.71
CA LEU A 246 -4.68 0.68 -13.86
C LEU A 246 -5.29 1.83 -14.66
N VAL A 247 -4.73 2.17 -15.81
CA VAL A 247 -5.33 3.20 -16.71
C VAL A 247 -6.73 2.80 -17.14
N MET A 248 -6.96 1.52 -17.46
CA MET A 248 -8.26 1.02 -17.93
C MET A 248 -9.29 0.86 -16.83
N LYS A 249 -8.90 0.24 -15.71
CA LYS A 249 -9.83 -0.20 -14.65
C LYS A 249 -9.92 0.76 -13.47
N LYS A 250 -8.88 1.58 -13.25
CA LYS A 250 -8.67 2.47 -12.09
C LYS A 250 -8.40 1.74 -10.75
N THR A 251 -8.64 0.43 -10.72
CA THR A 251 -8.37 -0.45 -9.56
C THR A 251 -8.01 -1.84 -10.04
#